data_6fa8fd1e239886bf0b5fd3839d48f885
#
_entry.id   6fa8fd1e239886bf0b5fd3839d48f885
#
_cell.length_a   1.000
_cell.length_b   1.000
_cell.length_c   1.000
_cell.angle_alpha   90.00
_cell.angle_beta   90.00
_cell.angle_gamma   90.00
#
_symmetry.space_group_name_H-M   'P 1'
#
loop_
_entity.id
_entity.type
_entity.pdbx_description
1 polymer ?
#
loop_
_entity_poly.entity_id
_entity_poly.type
_entity_poly.pdbx_seq_one_letter_code
_entity_poly.pdbx_strand_id
1 'polypeptide(L)'
;MLSNLHTHTTFCDGRSTAEEMVKAAIEKGFTSLGFSGHAYTPYELTSCMKDEQGYINEINRLKELYKGRIEIYLGTEEDALYPVDRSKYEYIIGSLHVLKLDGAYLPLDIGKEYMQKCFEAFGKSVERMAYNYYSSFADYLMKRRPDIVGHFDLITKYDEVCEPIFLGNKKHDDIAKVFLHSLASKGFLFEVNTGAIARGYRTLPYPSLDLLHVLKKEGADITLSSDCHDKDFLDCKFEDIKAMLKDVGFKEITVLCKHKFTKIPL
;
A
#
# COMPACT_ATOMS: atom_id res chain seq x y z
N MET A 1 19.10 0.64 -8.31
CA MET A 1 18.83 1.09 -6.93
C MET A 1 17.67 0.26 -6.41
N LEU A 2 17.79 -0.35 -5.22
CA LEU A 2 16.74 -1.15 -4.59
C LEU A 2 16.17 -0.34 -3.42
N SER A 3 14.85 -0.15 -3.41
CA SER A 3 14.13 0.67 -2.42
C SER A 3 12.80 0.01 -2.10
N ASN A 4 12.36 0.14 -0.86
CA ASN A 4 11.01 -0.24 -0.44
C ASN A 4 10.50 0.79 0.58
N LEU A 5 9.34 1.37 0.32
CA LEU A 5 8.76 2.41 1.16
C LEU A 5 7.54 1.92 1.96
N HIS A 6 7.10 0.65 1.75
CA HIS A 6 5.96 0.09 2.45
C HIS A 6 6.39 -1.15 3.25
N THR A 7 6.68 -0.92 4.54
CA THR A 7 7.12 -1.96 5.46
C THR A 7 6.55 -1.76 6.85
N HIS A 8 6.21 -2.86 7.50
CA HIS A 8 5.63 -2.95 8.83
C HIS A 8 6.59 -3.56 9.83
N THR A 9 6.41 -3.28 11.11
CA THR A 9 7.28 -3.75 12.19
C THR A 9 6.47 -4.14 13.42
N THR A 10 7.13 -4.62 14.45
CA THR A 10 6.50 -4.93 15.75
C THR A 10 5.86 -3.72 16.46
N PHE A 11 5.96 -2.51 15.91
CA PHE A 11 5.18 -1.35 16.38
C PHE A 11 3.71 -1.38 15.94
N CYS A 12 3.41 -2.12 14.88
CA CYS A 12 2.05 -2.44 14.43
C CYS A 12 1.88 -3.97 14.37
N ASP A 13 1.61 -4.55 13.24
CA ASP A 13 1.36 -5.99 13.05
C ASP A 13 2.49 -6.75 12.34
N GLY A 14 3.62 -6.09 12.09
CA GLY A 14 4.81 -6.75 11.56
C GLY A 14 5.45 -7.71 12.55
N ARG A 15 6.13 -8.73 12.03
CA ARG A 15 6.78 -9.79 12.81
C ARG A 15 8.21 -9.46 13.21
N SER A 16 8.86 -8.59 12.44
CA SER A 16 10.25 -8.20 12.64
C SER A 16 10.34 -6.82 13.30
N THR A 17 11.37 -6.63 14.13
CA THR A 17 11.70 -5.31 14.67
C THR A 17 12.22 -4.40 13.55
N ALA A 18 12.16 -3.10 13.75
CA ALA A 18 12.69 -2.14 12.78
C ALA A 18 14.19 -2.36 12.50
N GLU A 19 14.99 -2.70 13.53
CA GLU A 19 16.41 -2.95 13.33
C GLU A 19 16.69 -4.24 12.56
N GLU A 20 15.90 -5.31 12.75
CA GLU A 20 16.00 -6.53 11.94
C GLU A 20 15.68 -6.25 10.47
N MET A 21 14.67 -5.42 10.19
CA MET A 21 14.32 -4.98 8.84
C MET A 21 15.48 -4.21 8.19
N VAL A 22 16.14 -3.29 8.92
CA VAL A 22 17.30 -2.55 8.40
C VAL A 22 18.46 -3.49 8.07
N LYS A 23 18.78 -4.44 8.97
CA LYS A 23 19.87 -5.41 8.75
C LYS A 23 19.60 -6.27 7.51
N ALA A 24 18.39 -6.81 7.37
CA ALA A 24 18.01 -7.58 6.21
C ALA A 24 18.02 -6.74 4.92
N ALA A 25 17.58 -5.49 4.97
CA ALA A 25 17.65 -4.59 3.82
C ALA A 25 19.11 -4.35 3.37
N ILE A 26 20.04 -4.15 4.30
CA ILE A 26 21.48 -3.99 3.99
C ILE A 26 22.02 -5.27 3.35
N GLU A 27 21.72 -6.44 3.93
CA GLU A 27 22.16 -7.74 3.40
C GLU A 27 21.65 -8.01 1.98
N LYS A 28 20.42 -7.58 1.69
CA LYS A 28 19.78 -7.68 0.36
C LYS A 28 20.23 -6.57 -0.62
N GLY A 29 21.08 -5.64 -0.19
CA GLY A 29 21.61 -4.57 -1.04
C GLY A 29 20.64 -3.40 -1.29
N PHE A 30 19.70 -3.16 -0.39
CA PHE A 30 18.84 -1.99 -0.46
C PHE A 30 19.66 -0.71 -0.27
N THR A 31 19.34 0.30 -1.07
CA THR A 31 19.91 1.64 -0.95
C THR A 31 19.05 2.54 -0.06
N SER A 32 17.74 2.28 0.01
CA SER A 32 16.85 2.97 0.90
C SER A 32 15.72 2.05 1.42
N LEU A 33 15.30 2.31 2.66
CA LEU A 33 14.20 1.62 3.33
C LEU A 33 13.31 2.64 4.01
N GLY A 34 12.03 2.61 3.71
CA GLY A 34 11.02 3.39 4.41
C GLY A 34 10.22 2.52 5.36
N PHE A 35 9.96 3.05 6.53
CA PHE A 35 9.04 2.45 7.49
C PHE A 35 7.69 3.14 7.40
N SER A 36 6.62 2.35 7.29
CA SER A 36 5.26 2.86 7.09
C SER A 36 4.23 2.09 7.91
N GLY A 37 4.57 1.75 9.16
CA GLY A 37 3.64 1.02 10.02
C GLY A 37 2.24 1.65 10.03
N HIS A 38 1.19 0.81 10.16
CA HIS A 38 -0.19 1.25 10.24
C HIS A 38 -0.39 2.31 11.31
N ALA A 39 -0.88 3.47 10.93
CA ALA A 39 -1.24 4.52 11.88
C ALA A 39 -2.32 4.05 12.84
N TYR A 40 -2.42 4.69 14.01
CA TYR A 40 -3.50 4.40 14.95
C TYR A 40 -4.87 4.65 14.32
N THR A 41 -5.78 3.71 14.51
CA THR A 41 -7.21 3.86 14.19
C THR A 41 -8.07 3.32 15.34
N PRO A 42 -9.16 4.00 15.72
CA PRO A 42 -10.00 3.54 16.84
C PRO A 42 -10.95 2.39 16.46
N TYR A 43 -11.09 2.07 15.20
CA TYR A 43 -12.06 1.07 14.69
C TYR A 43 -11.39 -0.24 14.26
N GLU A 44 -10.06 -0.30 14.25
CA GLU A 44 -9.29 -1.52 14.04
C GLU A 44 -8.02 -1.45 14.92
N LEU A 45 -8.03 -2.17 16.05
CA LEU A 45 -6.99 -2.08 17.07
C LEU A 45 -5.99 -3.24 17.04
N THR A 46 -6.18 -4.22 16.15
CA THR A 46 -5.33 -5.42 16.12
C THR A 46 -4.05 -5.18 15.34
N SER A 47 -4.10 -4.42 14.25
CA SER A 47 -2.97 -4.13 13.38
C SER A 47 -2.37 -2.75 13.59
N CYS A 48 -3.12 -1.78 14.11
CA CYS A 48 -2.65 -0.40 14.20
C CYS A 48 -1.58 -0.18 15.29
N MET A 49 -0.74 0.82 15.04
CA MET A 49 0.28 1.30 15.97
C MET A 49 -0.35 1.93 17.22
N LYS A 50 0.14 1.55 18.41
CA LYS A 50 -0.33 2.07 19.70
C LYS A 50 0.69 2.99 20.37
N ASP A 51 1.96 2.88 20.01
CA ASP A 51 3.06 3.72 20.51
C ASP A 51 3.72 4.47 19.37
N GLU A 52 3.03 5.51 18.88
CA GLU A 52 3.54 6.36 17.79
C GLU A 52 4.87 7.03 18.16
N GLN A 53 5.00 7.51 19.42
CA GLN A 53 6.23 8.19 19.82
C GLN A 53 7.42 7.23 19.92
N GLY A 54 7.21 6.03 20.43
CA GLY A 54 8.22 4.97 20.46
C GLY A 54 8.68 4.59 19.04
N TYR A 55 7.74 4.46 18.10
CA TYR A 55 8.03 4.22 16.69
C TYR A 55 8.90 5.33 16.08
N ILE A 56 8.52 6.59 16.24
CA ILE A 56 9.27 7.74 15.72
C ILE A 56 10.69 7.79 16.31
N ASN A 57 10.82 7.56 17.61
CA ASN A 57 12.11 7.56 18.30
C ASN A 57 13.01 6.44 17.78
N GLU A 58 12.47 5.24 17.59
CA GLU A 58 13.24 4.08 17.11
C GLU A 58 13.71 4.29 15.67
N ILE A 59 12.84 4.73 14.76
CA ILE A 59 13.25 4.97 13.38
C ILE A 59 14.32 6.07 13.29
N ASN A 60 14.19 7.14 14.07
CA ASN A 60 15.23 8.19 14.13
C ASN A 60 16.55 7.66 14.73
N ARG A 61 16.52 6.81 15.74
CA ARG A 61 17.71 6.12 16.26
C ARG A 61 18.41 5.30 15.17
N LEU A 62 17.64 4.54 14.39
CA LEU A 62 18.17 3.72 13.30
C LEU A 62 18.75 4.55 12.16
N LYS A 63 18.15 5.71 11.83
CA LYS A 63 18.72 6.65 10.85
C LYS A 63 20.16 7.06 11.23
N GLU A 64 20.37 7.44 12.47
CA GLU A 64 21.70 7.83 12.93
C GLU A 64 22.65 6.62 13.01
N LEU A 65 22.18 5.47 13.52
CA LEU A 65 23.01 4.26 13.68
C LEU A 65 23.53 3.72 12.34
N TYR A 66 22.71 3.75 11.30
CA TYR A 66 23.02 3.19 9.98
C TYR A 66 23.37 4.24 8.92
N LYS A 67 23.62 5.48 9.35
CA LYS A 67 24.02 6.58 8.50
C LYS A 67 25.22 6.23 7.61
N GLY A 68 25.08 6.50 6.31
CA GLY A 68 26.09 6.16 5.31
C GLY A 68 26.09 4.70 4.84
N ARG A 69 25.26 3.83 5.43
CA ARG A 69 25.09 2.43 5.00
C ARG A 69 23.81 2.23 4.20
N ILE A 70 22.74 2.84 4.63
CA ILE A 70 21.42 2.80 3.97
C ILE A 70 20.66 4.09 4.31
N GLU A 71 19.87 4.60 3.39
CA GLU A 71 18.93 5.69 3.68
C GLU A 71 17.67 5.13 4.35
N ILE A 72 17.30 5.65 5.51
CA ILE A 72 16.11 5.24 6.24
C ILE A 72 15.13 6.40 6.28
N TYR A 73 13.85 6.13 6.01
CA TYR A 73 12.78 7.13 5.97
C TYR A 73 11.67 6.80 6.96
N LEU A 74 11.23 7.82 7.70
CA LEU A 74 10.10 7.74 8.63
C LEU A 74 8.82 8.09 7.88
N GLY A 75 8.03 7.11 7.57
CA GLY A 75 6.68 7.26 7.03
C GLY A 75 5.63 6.63 7.91
N THR A 76 4.40 6.61 7.44
CA THR A 76 3.29 5.87 8.02
C THR A 76 2.29 5.50 6.93
N GLU A 77 1.59 4.39 7.10
CA GLU A 77 0.40 4.06 6.32
C GLU A 77 -0.83 4.59 7.06
N GLU A 78 -1.43 5.61 6.47
CA GLU A 78 -2.62 6.29 6.98
C GLU A 78 -3.88 5.64 6.40
N ASP A 79 -4.83 5.28 7.25
CA ASP A 79 -6.16 4.89 6.76
C ASP A 79 -7.01 6.11 6.41
N ALA A 80 -7.75 6.03 5.31
CA ALA A 80 -8.56 7.11 4.76
C ALA A 80 -9.58 7.70 5.74
N LEU A 81 -10.05 6.91 6.71
CA LEU A 81 -11.04 7.34 7.69
C LEU A 81 -10.43 8.00 8.94
N TYR A 82 -9.12 7.91 9.14
CA TYR A 82 -8.46 8.45 10.33
C TYR A 82 -7.10 9.08 10.02
N PRO A 83 -7.08 10.29 9.45
CA PRO A 83 -5.85 10.97 9.06
C PRO A 83 -4.95 11.33 10.25
N VAL A 84 -3.63 11.21 10.06
CA VAL A 84 -2.61 11.55 11.06
C VAL A 84 -2.11 12.99 10.94
N ASP A 85 -1.30 13.43 11.91
CA ASP A 85 -0.53 14.67 11.79
C ASP A 85 0.65 14.47 10.83
N ARG A 86 0.52 15.00 9.60
CA ARG A 86 1.51 14.86 8.54
C ARG A 86 2.89 15.40 8.94
N SER A 87 2.96 16.38 9.83
CA SER A 87 4.23 17.03 10.19
C SER A 87 5.22 16.10 10.90
N LYS A 88 4.75 14.95 11.38
CA LYS A 88 5.56 13.95 12.07
C LYS A 88 6.32 13.01 11.12
N TYR A 89 5.96 12.97 9.83
CA TYR A 89 6.42 11.96 8.88
C TYR A 89 7.05 12.61 7.64
N GLU A 90 8.02 11.92 7.05
CA GLU A 90 8.68 12.34 5.80
C GLU A 90 7.84 11.98 4.57
N TYR A 91 7.01 10.93 4.67
CA TYR A 91 6.03 10.56 3.66
C TYR A 91 4.85 9.83 4.29
N ILE A 92 3.72 9.85 3.59
CA ILE A 92 2.48 9.15 3.96
C ILE A 92 2.05 8.28 2.79
N ILE A 93 1.80 7.00 3.08
CA ILE A 93 1.03 6.11 2.21
C ILE A 93 -0.42 6.24 2.62
N GLY A 94 -1.28 6.62 1.68
CA GLY A 94 -2.72 6.70 1.93
C GLY A 94 -3.42 5.44 1.45
N SER A 95 -4.12 4.76 2.35
CA SER A 95 -4.79 3.48 2.10
C SER A 95 -6.24 3.49 2.58
N LEU A 96 -7.04 2.57 2.08
CA LEU A 96 -8.42 2.37 2.52
C LEU A 96 -8.62 0.90 2.95
N HIS A 97 -8.60 0.65 4.25
CA HIS A 97 -8.77 -0.70 4.84
C HIS A 97 -10.17 -0.91 5.40
N VAL A 98 -10.91 0.16 5.65
CA VAL A 98 -12.20 0.11 6.32
C VAL A 98 -13.23 0.93 5.56
N LEU A 99 -14.37 0.34 5.21
CA LEU A 99 -15.51 1.08 4.68
C LEU A 99 -16.40 1.59 5.81
N LYS A 100 -17.14 2.66 5.53
CA LYS A 100 -18.17 3.16 6.43
C LYS A 100 -19.53 3.07 5.74
N LEU A 101 -20.47 2.36 6.35
CA LEU A 101 -21.83 2.21 5.86
C LEU A 101 -22.82 2.39 7.01
N ASP A 102 -23.75 3.35 6.89
CA ASP A 102 -24.79 3.63 7.89
C ASP A 102 -24.26 3.76 9.33
N GLY A 103 -23.06 4.35 9.46
CA GLY A 103 -22.41 4.54 10.76
C GLY A 103 -21.56 3.35 11.23
N ALA A 104 -21.67 2.19 10.61
CA ALA A 104 -20.84 1.02 10.92
C ALA A 104 -19.49 1.07 10.18
N TYR A 105 -18.43 0.60 10.84
CA TYR A 105 -17.11 0.40 10.26
C TYR A 105 -16.97 -1.06 9.82
N LEU A 106 -16.57 -1.26 8.57
CA LEU A 106 -16.51 -2.55 7.89
C LEU A 106 -15.07 -2.81 7.41
N PRO A 107 -14.22 -3.47 8.22
CA PRO A 107 -12.86 -3.82 7.82
C PRO A 107 -12.86 -4.78 6.63
N LEU A 108 -12.00 -4.51 5.63
CA LEU A 108 -11.94 -5.27 4.38
C LEU A 108 -10.88 -6.38 4.40
N ASP A 109 -9.82 -6.20 5.18
CA ASP A 109 -8.57 -6.97 5.01
C ASP A 109 -8.12 -7.79 6.23
N ILE A 110 -8.92 -7.81 7.29
CA ILE A 110 -8.63 -8.58 8.52
C ILE A 110 -9.01 -10.06 8.43
N GLY A 111 -9.61 -10.50 7.33
CA GLY A 111 -9.97 -11.89 7.07
C GLY A 111 -11.04 -12.03 6.00
N LYS A 112 -11.03 -13.16 5.31
CA LYS A 112 -12.00 -13.48 4.25
C LYS A 112 -13.45 -13.47 4.74
N GLU A 113 -13.68 -13.91 5.98
CA GLU A 113 -15.00 -13.90 6.61
C GLU A 113 -15.53 -12.49 6.85
N TYR A 114 -14.62 -11.53 7.12
CA TYR A 114 -14.99 -10.12 7.25
C TYR A 114 -15.30 -9.49 5.91
N MET A 115 -14.53 -9.80 4.86
CA MET A 115 -14.85 -9.38 3.50
C MET A 115 -16.25 -9.86 3.08
N GLN A 116 -16.60 -11.11 3.39
CA GLN A 116 -17.93 -11.66 3.10
C GLN A 116 -19.03 -10.90 3.87
N LYS A 117 -18.82 -10.59 5.16
CA LYS A 117 -19.77 -9.76 5.94
C LYS A 117 -19.91 -8.36 5.37
N CYS A 118 -18.81 -7.74 4.93
CA CYS A 118 -18.88 -6.47 4.23
C CYS A 118 -19.75 -6.56 2.98
N PHE A 119 -19.53 -7.58 2.15
CA PHE A 119 -20.32 -7.81 0.94
C PHE A 119 -21.81 -8.01 1.23
N GLU A 120 -22.14 -8.75 2.30
CA GLU A 120 -23.51 -8.94 2.77
C GLU A 120 -24.15 -7.61 3.23
N ALA A 121 -23.40 -6.76 3.95
CA ALA A 121 -23.88 -5.44 4.36
C ALA A 121 -24.23 -4.53 3.18
N PHE A 122 -23.53 -4.68 2.05
CA PHE A 122 -23.84 -4.00 0.80
C PHE A 122 -24.94 -4.70 -0.03
N GLY A 123 -25.66 -5.67 0.56
CA GLY A 123 -26.75 -6.40 -0.09
C GLY A 123 -26.25 -7.34 -1.18
N LYS A 124 -25.02 -7.86 -1.06
CA LYS A 124 -24.34 -8.70 -2.06
C LYS A 124 -24.27 -8.05 -3.45
N SER A 125 -24.19 -6.73 -3.48
CA SER A 125 -24.08 -5.95 -4.72
C SER A 125 -22.65 -5.51 -4.96
N VAL A 126 -21.96 -6.14 -5.93
CA VAL A 126 -20.62 -5.76 -6.39
C VAL A 126 -20.57 -4.28 -6.75
N GLU A 127 -21.56 -3.80 -7.51
CA GLU A 127 -21.63 -2.40 -7.95
C GLU A 127 -21.68 -1.41 -6.79
N ARG A 128 -22.54 -1.66 -5.80
CA ARG A 128 -22.67 -0.78 -4.62
C ARG A 128 -21.41 -0.76 -3.78
N MET A 129 -20.83 -1.93 -3.52
CA MET A 129 -19.63 -2.03 -2.68
C MET A 129 -18.40 -1.46 -3.38
N ALA A 130 -18.18 -1.79 -4.65
CA ALA A 130 -17.08 -1.26 -5.45
C ALA A 130 -17.18 0.28 -5.59
N TYR A 131 -18.38 0.80 -5.90
CA TYR A 131 -18.58 2.25 -5.99
C TYR A 131 -18.28 2.95 -4.65
N ASN A 132 -18.78 2.42 -3.53
CA ASN A 132 -18.51 2.98 -2.21
C ASN A 132 -17.01 2.97 -1.90
N TYR A 133 -16.32 1.85 -2.18
CA TYR A 133 -14.88 1.73 -1.97
C TYR A 133 -14.10 2.78 -2.76
N TYR A 134 -14.23 2.78 -4.08
CA TYR A 134 -13.43 3.66 -4.93
C TYR A 134 -13.80 5.13 -4.80
N SER A 135 -15.08 5.46 -4.58
CA SER A 135 -15.49 6.85 -4.35
C SER A 135 -14.96 7.39 -3.02
N SER A 136 -15.07 6.61 -1.93
CA SER A 136 -14.52 6.99 -0.63
C SER A 136 -13.01 7.17 -0.68
N PHE A 137 -12.31 6.26 -1.38
CA PHE A 137 -10.87 6.37 -1.53
C PHE A 137 -10.47 7.57 -2.39
N ALA A 138 -11.18 7.81 -3.50
CA ALA A 138 -10.93 8.98 -4.35
C ALA A 138 -11.15 10.30 -3.59
N ASP A 139 -12.22 10.41 -2.83
CA ASP A 139 -12.52 11.59 -2.02
C ASP A 139 -11.42 11.87 -0.99
N TYR A 140 -10.96 10.82 -0.30
CA TYR A 140 -9.82 10.92 0.62
C TYR A 140 -8.56 11.37 -0.11
N LEU A 141 -8.17 10.70 -1.20
CA LEU A 141 -6.97 11.03 -1.97
C LEU A 141 -6.99 12.48 -2.46
N MET A 142 -8.10 12.93 -3.01
CA MET A 142 -8.24 14.31 -3.50
C MET A 142 -8.12 15.35 -2.38
N LYS A 143 -8.67 15.06 -1.21
CA LYS A 143 -8.65 15.96 -0.05
C LYS A 143 -7.30 15.95 0.67
N ARG A 144 -6.75 14.76 0.89
CA ARG A 144 -5.58 14.54 1.75
C ARG A 144 -4.25 14.68 1.03
N ARG A 145 -4.19 14.25 -0.24
CA ARG A 145 -2.98 14.27 -1.07
C ARG A 145 -1.81 13.54 -0.39
N PRO A 146 -1.93 12.24 -0.07
CA PRO A 146 -0.82 11.47 0.45
C PRO A 146 0.33 11.44 -0.57
N ASP A 147 1.54 11.11 -0.13
CA ASP A 147 2.71 11.03 -1.02
C ASP A 147 2.65 9.81 -1.93
N ILE A 148 2.07 8.71 -1.44
CA ILE A 148 1.90 7.45 -2.17
C ILE A 148 0.45 6.99 -2.00
N VAL A 149 -0.17 6.53 -3.08
CA VAL A 149 -1.45 5.83 -3.05
C VAL A 149 -1.17 4.35 -2.80
N GLY A 150 -1.59 3.84 -1.64
CA GLY A 150 -1.46 2.45 -1.26
C GLY A 150 -2.35 1.54 -2.10
N HIS A 151 -2.00 0.26 -2.20
CA HIS A 151 -2.73 -0.88 -2.82
C HIS A 151 -4.15 -0.56 -3.31
N PHE A 152 -4.25 0.15 -4.43
CA PHE A 152 -5.47 0.82 -4.91
C PHE A 152 -6.71 -0.07 -4.99
N ASP A 153 -6.57 -1.35 -5.33
CA ASP A 153 -7.64 -2.32 -5.46
C ASP A 153 -7.62 -3.41 -4.35
N LEU A 154 -7.28 -3.02 -3.11
CA LEU A 154 -7.25 -3.92 -1.93
C LEU A 154 -8.55 -4.70 -1.74
N ILE A 155 -9.68 -4.14 -2.14
CA ILE A 155 -11.00 -4.80 -2.12
C ILE A 155 -10.99 -6.21 -2.76
N THR A 156 -10.03 -6.49 -3.65
CA THR A 156 -9.88 -7.77 -4.35
C THR A 156 -8.97 -8.77 -3.61
N LYS A 157 -8.54 -8.47 -2.37
CA LYS A 157 -7.49 -9.21 -1.64
C LYS A 157 -7.72 -10.71 -1.57
N TYR A 158 -8.95 -11.14 -1.36
CA TYR A 158 -9.27 -12.56 -1.10
C TYR A 158 -9.84 -13.30 -2.30
N ASP A 159 -10.01 -12.67 -3.45
CA ASP A 159 -10.72 -13.23 -4.59
C ASP A 159 -10.00 -14.42 -5.25
N GLU A 160 -8.68 -14.57 -5.07
CA GLU A 160 -7.93 -15.72 -5.58
C GLU A 160 -7.94 -16.92 -4.61
N VAL A 161 -8.31 -16.69 -3.33
CA VAL A 161 -8.33 -17.75 -2.30
C VAL A 161 -9.72 -18.10 -1.78
N CYS A 162 -10.75 -17.45 -2.35
CA CYS A 162 -12.17 -17.69 -2.07
C CYS A 162 -12.96 -17.68 -3.38
N GLU A 163 -14.28 -17.84 -3.30
CA GLU A 163 -15.15 -17.53 -4.44
C GLU A 163 -15.02 -16.03 -4.76
N PRO A 164 -14.59 -15.68 -5.99
CA PRO A 164 -14.29 -14.30 -6.33
C PRO A 164 -15.55 -13.42 -6.34
N ILE A 165 -15.43 -12.25 -5.73
CA ILE A 165 -16.50 -11.23 -5.70
C ILE A 165 -16.23 -10.16 -6.75
N PHE A 166 -15.00 -9.71 -6.88
CA PHE A 166 -14.60 -8.51 -7.64
C PHE A 166 -13.76 -8.86 -8.87
N LEU A 167 -12.73 -9.70 -8.74
CA LEU A 167 -11.84 -10.04 -9.86
C LEU A 167 -12.61 -10.71 -11.01
N GLY A 168 -12.42 -10.18 -12.22
CA GLY A 168 -13.12 -10.64 -13.41
C GLY A 168 -14.60 -10.23 -13.47
N ASN A 169 -15.08 -9.43 -12.51
CA ASN A 169 -16.42 -8.88 -12.55
C ASN A 169 -16.44 -7.56 -13.31
N LYS A 170 -17.08 -7.53 -14.47
CA LYS A 170 -17.11 -6.35 -15.35
C LYS A 170 -17.58 -5.08 -14.65
N LYS A 171 -18.56 -5.15 -13.75
CA LYS A 171 -19.05 -3.96 -13.03
C LYS A 171 -17.99 -3.40 -12.09
N HIS A 172 -17.26 -4.26 -11.39
CA HIS A 172 -16.13 -3.85 -10.58
C HIS A 172 -15.04 -3.20 -11.44
N ASP A 173 -14.64 -3.86 -12.52
CA ASP A 173 -13.54 -3.42 -13.38
C ASP A 173 -13.85 -2.06 -14.03
N ASP A 174 -15.08 -1.86 -14.50
CA ASP A 174 -15.53 -0.59 -15.08
C ASP A 174 -15.46 0.55 -14.03
N ILE A 175 -15.95 0.30 -12.81
CA ILE A 175 -15.90 1.28 -11.72
C ILE A 175 -14.46 1.59 -11.33
N ALA A 176 -13.63 0.58 -11.09
CA ALA A 176 -12.22 0.75 -10.73
C ALA A 176 -11.47 1.59 -11.77
N LYS A 177 -11.65 1.27 -13.06
CA LYS A 177 -11.02 1.99 -14.18
C LYS A 177 -11.47 3.46 -14.25
N VAL A 178 -12.74 3.76 -14.02
CA VAL A 178 -13.26 5.14 -14.03
C VAL A 178 -12.60 5.99 -12.92
N PHE A 179 -12.56 5.48 -11.69
CA PHE A 179 -11.93 6.21 -10.59
C PHE A 179 -10.42 6.32 -10.77
N LEU A 180 -9.74 5.25 -11.18
CA LEU A 180 -8.31 5.27 -11.41
C LEU A 180 -7.90 6.24 -12.53
N HIS A 181 -8.62 6.26 -13.65
CA HIS A 181 -8.41 7.21 -14.73
C HIS A 181 -8.52 8.67 -14.24
N SER A 182 -9.55 8.96 -13.44
CA SER A 182 -9.73 10.29 -12.86
C SER A 182 -8.58 10.70 -11.92
N LEU A 183 -8.03 9.77 -11.14
CA LEU A 183 -6.94 10.03 -10.20
C LEU A 183 -5.57 10.08 -10.88
N ALA A 184 -5.31 9.20 -11.85
CA ALA A 184 -4.04 9.10 -12.55
C ALA A 184 -3.60 10.43 -13.18
N SER A 185 -4.56 11.21 -13.72
CA SER A 185 -4.31 12.53 -14.30
C SER A 185 -4.00 13.64 -13.27
N LYS A 186 -4.07 13.34 -11.96
CA LYS A 186 -3.88 14.33 -10.89
C LYS A 186 -2.48 14.33 -10.28
N GLY A 187 -1.54 13.56 -10.83
CA GLY A 187 -0.15 13.51 -10.40
C GLY A 187 0.08 12.78 -9.08
N PHE A 188 -0.75 11.79 -8.77
CA PHE A 188 -0.49 10.86 -7.67
C PHE A 188 0.60 9.86 -8.04
N LEU A 189 1.39 9.44 -7.03
CA LEU A 189 2.30 8.31 -7.12
C LEU A 189 1.57 7.06 -6.61
N PHE A 190 1.41 6.07 -7.49
CA PHE A 190 0.73 4.81 -7.13
C PHE A 190 1.75 3.73 -6.76
N GLU A 191 1.51 3.00 -5.68
CA GLU A 191 2.34 1.82 -5.42
C GLU A 191 1.92 0.62 -6.27
N VAL A 192 2.93 -0.15 -6.68
CA VAL A 192 2.79 -1.52 -7.16
C VAL A 192 3.20 -2.41 -5.99
N ASN A 193 2.21 -3.04 -5.36
CA ASN A 193 2.36 -3.68 -4.05
C ASN A 193 2.32 -5.20 -4.16
N THR A 194 3.35 -5.87 -3.61
CA THR A 194 3.49 -7.33 -3.65
C THR A 194 3.10 -8.03 -2.35
N GLY A 195 2.61 -7.30 -1.34
CA GLY A 195 2.34 -7.83 -0.01
C GLY A 195 1.34 -8.98 0.02
N ALA A 196 0.28 -8.92 -0.77
CA ALA A 196 -0.68 -10.03 -0.85
C ALA A 196 -0.07 -11.30 -1.49
N ILE A 197 0.92 -11.15 -2.37
CA ILE A 197 1.67 -12.29 -2.94
C ILE A 197 2.49 -12.95 -1.84
N ALA A 198 3.23 -12.17 -1.05
CA ALA A 198 4.03 -12.68 0.06
C ALA A 198 3.19 -13.44 1.10
N ARG A 199 1.94 -13.01 1.31
CA ARG A 199 0.99 -13.62 2.24
C ARG A 199 0.14 -14.75 1.62
N GLY A 200 0.33 -15.06 0.33
CA GLY A 200 -0.37 -16.13 -0.36
C GLY A 200 -1.84 -15.86 -0.69
N TYR A 201 -2.26 -14.61 -0.67
CA TYR A 201 -3.64 -14.23 -1.02
C TYR A 201 -3.82 -13.95 -2.52
N ARG A 202 -2.74 -13.54 -3.21
CA ARG A 202 -2.76 -13.18 -4.63
C ARG A 202 -1.55 -13.75 -5.36
N THR A 203 -1.69 -13.92 -6.66
CA THR A 203 -0.59 -14.27 -7.58
C THR A 203 -0.01 -13.05 -8.30
N LEU A 204 -0.77 -11.96 -8.38
CA LEU A 204 -0.40 -10.69 -9.00
C LEU A 204 -0.42 -9.54 -7.97
N PRO A 205 0.33 -8.45 -8.21
CA PRO A 205 0.37 -7.30 -7.31
C PRO A 205 -0.93 -6.51 -7.30
N TYR A 206 -0.99 -5.51 -6.40
CA TYR A 206 -1.88 -4.36 -6.54
C TYR A 206 -1.13 -3.23 -7.27
N PRO A 207 -1.79 -2.42 -8.10
CA PRO A 207 -3.09 -2.72 -8.71
C PRO A 207 -3.00 -3.90 -9.68
N SER A 208 -4.17 -4.49 -10.00
CA SER A 208 -4.29 -5.57 -10.99
C SER A 208 -3.74 -5.16 -12.36
N LEU A 209 -3.38 -6.15 -13.19
CA LEU A 209 -2.74 -5.89 -14.49
C LEU A 209 -3.53 -4.93 -15.39
N ASP A 210 -4.85 -5.08 -15.43
CA ASP A 210 -5.72 -4.17 -16.18
C ASP A 210 -5.63 -2.72 -15.70
N LEU A 211 -5.54 -2.51 -14.39
CA LEU A 211 -5.39 -1.19 -13.80
C LEU A 211 -3.98 -0.63 -14.02
N LEU A 212 -2.94 -1.47 -14.04
CA LEU A 212 -1.59 -1.07 -14.43
C LEU A 212 -1.53 -0.55 -15.87
N HIS A 213 -2.28 -1.17 -16.79
CA HIS A 213 -2.40 -0.64 -18.16
C HIS A 213 -3.09 0.74 -18.20
N VAL A 214 -4.08 0.99 -17.32
CA VAL A 214 -4.69 2.32 -17.19
C VAL A 214 -3.65 3.33 -16.69
N LEU A 215 -2.94 3.04 -15.59
CA LEU A 215 -1.90 3.92 -15.06
C LEU A 215 -0.84 4.24 -16.12
N LYS A 216 -0.39 3.22 -16.87
CA LYS A 216 0.59 3.41 -17.95
C LYS A 216 0.06 4.32 -19.05
N LYS A 217 -1.17 4.10 -19.49
CA LYS A 217 -1.83 4.90 -20.54
C LYS A 217 -1.95 6.37 -20.12
N GLU A 218 -2.28 6.62 -18.86
CA GLU A 218 -2.40 7.97 -18.30
C GLU A 218 -1.05 8.61 -17.95
N GLY A 219 0.07 7.89 -18.08
CA GLY A 219 1.40 8.41 -17.75
C GLY A 219 1.63 8.62 -16.26
N ALA A 220 0.90 7.91 -15.42
CA ALA A 220 1.02 8.01 -13.97
C ALA A 220 2.37 7.48 -13.47
N ASP A 221 2.87 8.08 -12.40
CA ASP A 221 4.07 7.63 -11.72
C ASP A 221 3.76 6.44 -10.80
N ILE A 222 4.68 5.47 -10.77
CA ILE A 222 4.55 4.28 -9.92
C ILE A 222 5.79 4.09 -9.05
N THR A 223 5.60 3.47 -7.88
CA THR A 223 6.67 2.95 -7.02
C THR A 223 6.44 1.47 -6.76
N LEU A 224 7.51 0.70 -6.54
CA LEU A 224 7.42 -0.73 -6.20
C LEU A 224 7.62 -0.91 -4.70
N SER A 225 6.72 -1.62 -4.05
CA SER A 225 6.72 -1.89 -2.63
C SER A 225 6.29 -3.31 -2.30
N SER A 226 6.70 -3.82 -1.13
CA SER A 226 6.33 -5.18 -0.73
C SER A 226 5.29 -5.24 0.39
N ASP A 227 4.96 -4.12 1.03
CA ASP A 227 4.01 -4.11 2.16
C ASP A 227 4.38 -5.24 3.14
N CYS A 228 5.66 -5.26 3.47
CA CYS A 228 6.33 -6.39 4.07
C CYS A 228 6.13 -6.37 5.59
N HIS A 229 5.63 -7.47 6.14
CA HIS A 229 5.42 -7.67 7.57
C HIS A 229 6.48 -8.59 8.21
N ASP A 230 7.44 -9.06 7.41
CA ASP A 230 8.52 -9.92 7.82
C ASP A 230 9.75 -9.63 6.98
N LYS A 231 10.93 -9.48 7.63
CA LYS A 231 12.21 -9.10 7.00
C LYS A 231 12.61 -9.99 5.81
N ASP A 232 12.13 -11.23 5.79
CA ASP A 232 12.48 -12.19 4.73
C ASP A 232 11.80 -11.86 3.38
N PHE A 233 10.71 -11.07 3.41
CA PHE A 233 9.91 -10.69 2.25
C PHE A 233 10.12 -9.25 1.76
N LEU A 234 11.18 -8.56 2.20
CA LEU A 234 11.46 -7.16 1.83
C LEU A 234 11.46 -6.87 0.33
N ASP A 235 11.90 -7.82 -0.49
CA ASP A 235 12.00 -7.75 -1.94
C ASP A 235 11.12 -8.80 -2.64
N CYS A 236 10.05 -9.24 -1.96
CA CYS A 236 9.19 -10.30 -2.48
C CYS A 236 8.73 -10.01 -3.91
N LYS A 237 9.11 -10.91 -4.84
CA LYS A 237 8.74 -10.84 -6.26
C LYS A 237 9.17 -9.58 -7.03
N PHE A 238 10.09 -8.75 -6.49
CA PHE A 238 10.46 -7.49 -7.15
C PHE A 238 10.99 -7.69 -8.58
N GLU A 239 11.82 -8.71 -8.82
CA GLU A 239 12.35 -8.94 -10.17
C GLU A 239 11.26 -9.41 -11.15
N ASP A 240 10.37 -10.32 -10.72
CA ASP A 240 9.25 -10.78 -11.54
C ASP A 240 8.31 -9.60 -11.89
N ILE A 241 8.01 -8.75 -10.89
CA ILE A 241 7.13 -7.59 -11.08
C ILE A 241 7.79 -6.51 -11.94
N LYS A 242 9.10 -6.26 -11.80
CA LYS A 242 9.81 -5.35 -12.72
C LYS A 242 9.76 -5.84 -14.18
N ALA A 243 9.90 -7.16 -14.41
CA ALA A 243 9.74 -7.72 -15.75
C ALA A 243 8.32 -7.48 -16.28
N MET A 244 7.30 -7.78 -15.47
CA MET A 244 5.89 -7.52 -15.83
C MET A 244 5.64 -6.03 -16.12
N LEU A 245 6.17 -5.11 -15.31
CA LEU A 245 6.01 -3.67 -15.54
C LEU A 245 6.66 -3.21 -16.86
N LYS A 246 7.80 -3.80 -17.24
CA LYS A 246 8.41 -3.57 -18.55
C LYS A 246 7.52 -4.06 -19.69
N ASP A 247 6.88 -5.22 -19.53
CA ASP A 247 5.95 -5.77 -20.54
C ASP A 247 4.69 -4.89 -20.67
N VAL A 248 4.19 -4.30 -19.56
CA VAL A 248 3.12 -3.28 -19.57
C VAL A 248 3.58 -1.99 -20.26
N GLY A 249 4.89 -1.76 -20.35
CA GLY A 249 5.50 -0.62 -21.04
C GLY A 249 6.03 0.48 -20.12
N PHE A 250 6.08 0.27 -18.80
CA PHE A 250 6.78 1.19 -17.90
C PHE A 250 8.29 1.12 -18.16
N LYS A 251 8.96 2.26 -18.07
CA LYS A 251 10.41 2.36 -18.24
C LYS A 251 11.12 2.75 -16.95
N GLU A 252 10.39 3.33 -16.04
CA GLU A 252 10.90 3.94 -14.81
C GLU A 252 9.95 3.65 -13.67
N ILE A 253 10.50 3.60 -12.45
CA ILE A 253 9.78 3.65 -11.18
C ILE A 253 10.28 4.83 -10.37
N THR A 254 9.47 5.31 -9.44
CA THR A 254 9.83 6.36 -8.50
C THR A 254 10.30 5.76 -7.18
N VAL A 255 11.41 6.23 -6.66
CA VAL A 255 11.95 5.86 -5.35
C VAL A 255 12.17 7.11 -4.52
N LEU A 256 12.21 6.98 -3.20
CA LEU A 256 12.62 8.07 -2.32
C LEU A 256 14.12 7.95 -2.07
N CYS A 257 14.87 8.97 -2.48
CA CYS A 257 16.32 9.03 -2.37
C CYS A 257 16.73 10.47 -2.07
N LYS A 258 17.63 10.66 -1.11
CA LYS A 258 18.08 12.00 -0.66
C LYS A 258 16.91 12.93 -0.37
N HIS A 259 15.91 12.41 0.33
CA HIS A 259 14.65 13.11 0.69
C HIS A 259 13.84 13.64 -0.50
N LYS A 260 13.99 13.05 -1.70
CA LYS A 260 13.23 13.42 -2.90
C LYS A 260 12.73 12.19 -3.63
N PHE A 261 11.49 12.23 -4.07
CA PHE A 261 10.96 11.25 -5.02
C PHE A 261 11.67 11.43 -6.37
N THR A 262 12.36 10.38 -6.81
CA THR A 262 13.25 10.40 -7.97
C THR A 262 12.93 9.22 -8.88
N LYS A 263 12.79 9.47 -10.18
CA LYS A 263 12.59 8.41 -11.18
C LYS A 263 13.91 7.71 -11.45
N ILE A 264 13.86 6.39 -11.47
CA ILE A 264 14.98 5.53 -11.84
C ILE A 264 14.52 4.52 -12.89
N PRO A 265 15.40 4.05 -13.80
CA PRO A 265 15.08 2.97 -14.73
C PRO A 265 14.64 1.69 -14.02
N LEU A 266 13.68 0.96 -14.65
CA LEU A 266 13.24 -0.38 -14.27
C LEU A 266 14.28 -1.43 -14.60
#